data_782fdc503b002cb73025345a3d60bdc3
#
_entry.id   782fdc503b002cb73025345a3d60bdc3
#
_cell.length_a   1.000
_cell.length_b   1.000
_cell.length_c   1.000
_cell.angle_alpha   90.00
_cell.angle_beta   90.00
_cell.angle_gamma   90.00
#
_symmetry.space_group_name_H-M   'P 1'
#
loop_
_entity.id
_entity.type
_entity.pdbx_description
1 polymer ?
#
loop_
_entity_poly.entity_id
_entity_poly.type
_entity_poly.pdbx_seq_one_letter_code
_entity_poly.pdbx_strand_id
1 'polypeptide(L)'
;EISLKHLMSQSSGLMPHAYTNLVEDNMSYDRIVKRLNRVDFICAPGECYGYQNVVFSLVGDVVAANTGVDYEGFVTRKTFEPLNMARASFGRAAFLDDPKHARPHIWTGSHWRETRTTDHYYRIPPAAGVNASIEDMTQWLLAQLGHEPVVLSSDMLSEMHSPVIRTTLRQAHYKRRRGLGNTAYGLGWRLFDYGEDAGFVHHGGYVKGMRSEMMFNPRLQTGMVFLTNSEPSQMNNLVFDFLDLYREFRQSSEPAIVLMNRYQKPASQQVTPVGR
;
A
#
# COMPACT_ATOMS: atom_id res chain seq x y z
N GLU A 1 -6.74 -18.78 -19.03
CA GLU A 1 -5.41 -18.76 -18.37
C GLU A 1 -5.25 -17.48 -17.54
N ILE A 2 -4.57 -17.57 -16.40
CA ILE A 2 -4.22 -16.42 -15.57
C ILE A 2 -2.79 -16.01 -15.91
N SER A 3 -2.58 -14.75 -16.30
CA SER A 3 -1.25 -14.19 -16.61
C SER A 3 -0.66 -13.45 -15.42
N LEU A 4 0.65 -13.14 -15.46
CA LEU A 4 1.31 -12.29 -14.47
C LEU A 4 0.61 -10.92 -14.35
N LYS A 5 0.16 -10.35 -15.46
CA LYS A 5 -0.60 -9.10 -15.48
C LYS A 5 -1.90 -9.21 -14.67
N HIS A 6 -2.62 -10.33 -14.77
CA HIS A 6 -3.83 -10.57 -13.99
C HIS A 6 -3.54 -10.66 -12.48
N LEU A 7 -2.40 -11.27 -12.08
CA LEU A 7 -1.97 -11.31 -10.69
C LEU A 7 -1.70 -9.90 -10.17
N MET A 8 -0.85 -9.14 -10.87
CA MET A 8 -0.40 -7.81 -10.46
C MET A 8 -1.52 -6.77 -10.50
N SER A 9 -2.52 -6.94 -11.35
CA SER A 9 -3.66 -6.01 -11.45
C SER A 9 -4.86 -6.41 -10.60
N GLN A 10 -4.74 -7.45 -9.76
CA GLN A 10 -5.85 -7.92 -8.93
C GLN A 10 -7.09 -8.32 -9.76
N SER A 11 -6.87 -8.86 -10.97
CA SER A 11 -7.92 -9.25 -11.90
C SER A 11 -7.87 -10.72 -12.29
N SER A 12 -7.43 -11.58 -11.38
CA SER A 12 -7.39 -13.04 -11.59
C SER A 12 -8.75 -13.69 -11.80
N GLY A 13 -9.84 -13.00 -11.44
CA GLY A 13 -11.20 -13.53 -11.47
C GLY A 13 -11.57 -14.38 -10.25
N LEU A 14 -10.64 -14.68 -9.36
CA LEU A 14 -10.90 -15.43 -8.14
C LEU A 14 -11.62 -14.57 -7.10
N MET A 15 -12.35 -15.21 -6.19
CA MET A 15 -13.07 -14.54 -5.10
C MET A 15 -12.12 -13.65 -4.27
N PRO A 16 -12.47 -12.37 -4.03
CA PRO A 16 -11.64 -11.45 -3.24
C PRO A 16 -11.36 -11.99 -1.84
N HIS A 17 -10.14 -11.70 -1.34
CA HIS A 17 -9.69 -12.06 0.01
C HIS A 17 -9.74 -13.56 0.36
N ALA A 18 -9.90 -14.45 -0.63
CA ALA A 18 -9.92 -15.90 -0.35
C ALA A 18 -8.61 -16.30 0.37
N TYR A 19 -8.78 -17.12 1.41
CA TYR A 19 -7.72 -17.67 2.25
C TYR A 19 -6.86 -16.67 3.03
N THR A 20 -7.24 -15.39 3.14
CA THR A 20 -6.60 -14.44 4.07
C THR A 20 -6.65 -14.97 5.51
N ASN A 21 -7.77 -15.56 5.93
CA ASN A 21 -7.90 -16.22 7.21
C ASN A 21 -6.88 -17.36 7.42
N LEU A 22 -6.54 -18.12 6.38
CA LEU A 22 -5.54 -19.20 6.49
C LEU A 22 -4.11 -18.66 6.70
N VAL A 23 -3.82 -17.47 6.15
CA VAL A 23 -2.57 -16.75 6.45
C VAL A 23 -2.54 -16.35 7.91
N GLU A 24 -3.63 -15.83 8.44
CA GLU A 24 -3.79 -15.42 9.84
C GLU A 24 -3.77 -16.63 10.80
N ASP A 25 -4.30 -17.78 10.36
CA ASP A 25 -4.28 -19.06 11.08
C ASP A 25 -2.92 -19.79 11.01
N ASN A 26 -1.86 -19.11 10.55
CA ASN A 26 -0.51 -19.67 10.46
C ASN A 26 -0.33 -20.85 9.50
N MET A 27 -1.21 -21.04 8.52
CA MET A 27 -0.99 -22.04 7.48
C MET A 27 0.20 -21.64 6.59
N SER A 28 1.06 -22.59 6.21
CA SER A 28 2.18 -22.31 5.32
C SER A 28 1.69 -21.91 3.93
N TYR A 29 2.43 -21.02 3.26
CA TYR A 29 2.14 -20.51 1.93
C TYR A 29 1.88 -21.64 0.94
N ASP A 30 2.75 -22.64 0.84
CA ASP A 30 2.58 -23.79 -0.09
C ASP A 30 1.27 -24.54 0.10
N ARG A 31 0.82 -24.69 1.36
CA ARG A 31 -0.44 -25.34 1.66
C ARG A 31 -1.64 -24.49 1.25
N ILE A 32 -1.52 -23.18 1.34
CA ILE A 32 -2.57 -22.25 0.91
C ILE A 32 -2.65 -22.24 -0.61
N VAL A 33 -1.51 -22.13 -1.30
CA VAL A 33 -1.44 -22.11 -2.77
C VAL A 33 -2.06 -23.38 -3.37
N LYS A 34 -1.75 -24.57 -2.80
CA LYS A 34 -2.36 -25.84 -3.23
C LYS A 34 -3.88 -25.90 -3.09
N ARG A 35 -4.49 -24.99 -2.33
CA ARG A 35 -5.95 -24.89 -2.17
C ARG A 35 -6.60 -23.89 -3.12
N LEU A 36 -5.83 -23.07 -3.85
CA LEU A 36 -6.38 -22.06 -4.75
C LEU A 36 -7.27 -22.69 -5.85
N ASN A 37 -7.02 -23.95 -6.21
CA ASN A 37 -7.89 -24.72 -7.13
C ASN A 37 -9.31 -24.98 -6.62
N ARG A 38 -9.60 -24.66 -5.37
CA ARG A 38 -10.92 -24.78 -4.72
C ARG A 38 -11.61 -23.42 -4.54
N VAL A 39 -10.97 -22.35 -4.97
CA VAL A 39 -11.55 -21.00 -4.92
C VAL A 39 -12.37 -20.77 -6.17
N ASP A 40 -13.62 -20.37 -5.98
CA ASP A 40 -14.51 -20.08 -7.09
C ASP A 40 -14.08 -18.83 -7.87
N PHE A 41 -14.28 -18.88 -9.17
CA PHE A 41 -14.20 -17.71 -10.03
C PHE A 41 -15.51 -16.92 -9.94
N ILE A 42 -15.39 -15.60 -9.76
CA ILE A 42 -16.51 -14.65 -9.80
C ILE A 42 -16.69 -14.02 -11.18
N CYS A 43 -15.67 -14.10 -12.02
CA CYS A 43 -15.63 -13.66 -13.42
C CYS A 43 -14.47 -14.35 -14.15
N ALA A 44 -14.37 -14.20 -15.47
CA ALA A 44 -13.18 -14.65 -16.18
C ALA A 44 -11.96 -13.77 -15.84
N PRO A 45 -10.72 -14.30 -15.92
CA PRO A 45 -9.51 -13.52 -15.70
C PRO A 45 -9.45 -12.28 -16.60
N GLY A 46 -9.18 -11.11 -16.00
CA GLY A 46 -9.15 -9.82 -16.68
C GLY A 46 -10.48 -9.08 -16.76
N GLU A 47 -11.61 -9.70 -16.38
CA GLU A 47 -12.94 -9.07 -16.52
C GLU A 47 -13.40 -8.29 -15.28
N CYS A 48 -12.93 -8.65 -14.09
CA CYS A 48 -13.32 -7.96 -12.86
C CYS A 48 -12.15 -7.79 -11.88
N TYR A 49 -12.29 -6.78 -11.05
CA TYR A 49 -11.38 -6.52 -9.93
C TYR A 49 -11.75 -7.37 -8.71
N GLY A 50 -10.75 -8.07 -8.15
CA GLY A 50 -10.89 -8.83 -6.92
C GLY A 50 -9.60 -8.87 -6.12
N TYR A 51 -9.46 -7.98 -5.10
CA TYR A 51 -8.24 -7.87 -4.31
C TYR A 51 -7.89 -9.17 -3.58
N GLN A 52 -6.67 -9.67 -3.80
CA GLN A 52 -6.25 -11.00 -3.38
C GLN A 52 -4.76 -11.05 -3.01
N ASN A 53 -4.42 -11.04 -1.72
CA ASN A 53 -3.03 -11.08 -1.26
C ASN A 53 -2.33 -12.41 -1.59
N VAL A 54 -3.01 -13.53 -1.39
CA VAL A 54 -2.42 -14.86 -1.65
C VAL A 54 -2.11 -15.04 -3.13
N VAL A 55 -3.07 -14.70 -4.00
CA VAL A 55 -2.90 -14.82 -5.46
C VAL A 55 -1.86 -13.84 -5.98
N PHE A 56 -1.84 -12.61 -5.48
CA PHE A 56 -0.79 -11.63 -5.79
C PHE A 56 0.60 -12.17 -5.43
N SER A 57 0.70 -12.94 -4.34
CA SER A 57 1.99 -13.48 -3.88
C SER A 57 2.58 -14.54 -4.80
N LEU A 58 1.81 -15.11 -5.73
CA LEU A 58 2.34 -15.98 -6.80
C LEU A 58 3.34 -15.25 -7.71
N VAL A 59 3.38 -13.92 -7.68
CA VAL A 59 4.44 -13.12 -8.33
C VAL A 59 5.82 -13.54 -7.83
N GLY A 60 5.95 -13.91 -6.55
CA GLY A 60 7.20 -14.42 -5.99
C GLY A 60 7.63 -15.74 -6.64
N ASP A 61 6.68 -16.65 -6.84
CA ASP A 61 6.96 -17.94 -7.50
C ASP A 61 7.35 -17.74 -8.98
N VAL A 62 6.70 -16.78 -9.67
CA VAL A 62 7.07 -16.41 -11.04
C VAL A 62 8.49 -15.84 -11.11
N VAL A 63 8.85 -14.95 -10.18
CA VAL A 63 10.21 -14.41 -10.07
C VAL A 63 11.22 -15.53 -9.87
N ALA A 64 11.00 -16.41 -8.91
CA ALA A 64 11.90 -17.52 -8.61
C ALA A 64 12.06 -18.49 -9.80
N ALA A 65 10.96 -18.82 -10.48
CA ALA A 65 10.97 -19.71 -11.64
C ALA A 65 11.75 -19.13 -12.83
N ASN A 66 11.69 -17.81 -13.04
CA ASN A 66 12.34 -17.16 -14.19
C ASN A 66 13.79 -16.72 -13.93
N THR A 67 14.15 -16.47 -12.67
CA THR A 67 15.46 -15.90 -12.32
C THR A 67 16.37 -16.87 -11.58
N GLY A 68 15.83 -17.95 -11.02
CA GLY A 68 16.54 -18.84 -10.11
C GLY A 68 16.82 -18.23 -8.73
N VAL A 69 16.27 -17.06 -8.43
CA VAL A 69 16.47 -16.30 -7.18
C VAL A 69 15.13 -16.13 -6.50
N ASP A 70 15.09 -16.29 -5.17
CA ASP A 70 13.90 -16.01 -4.40
C ASP A 70 13.46 -14.53 -4.53
N TYR A 71 12.21 -14.27 -4.24
CA TYR A 71 11.62 -12.93 -4.35
C TYR A 71 12.33 -11.89 -3.50
N GLU A 72 12.67 -12.23 -2.26
CA GLU A 72 13.28 -11.31 -1.29
C GLU A 72 14.68 -10.89 -1.77
N GLY A 73 15.51 -11.85 -2.17
CA GLY A 73 16.83 -11.59 -2.75
C GLY A 73 16.78 -10.86 -4.10
N PHE A 74 15.76 -11.14 -4.92
CA PHE A 74 15.55 -10.43 -6.17
C PHE A 74 15.23 -8.94 -5.93
N VAL A 75 14.26 -8.64 -5.07
CA VAL A 75 13.86 -7.26 -4.76
C VAL A 75 14.96 -6.50 -4.05
N THR A 76 15.69 -7.14 -3.12
CA THR A 76 16.84 -6.52 -2.45
C THR A 76 17.85 -6.03 -3.46
N ARG A 77 18.31 -6.90 -4.38
CA ARG A 77 19.32 -6.54 -5.38
C ARG A 77 18.83 -5.59 -6.48
N LYS A 78 17.56 -5.69 -6.87
CA LYS A 78 17.01 -4.91 -7.99
C LYS A 78 16.36 -3.60 -7.57
N THR A 79 16.04 -3.47 -6.28
CA THR A 79 15.28 -2.32 -5.78
C THR A 79 15.94 -1.68 -4.57
N PHE A 80 16.12 -2.42 -3.46
CA PHE A 80 16.59 -1.82 -2.21
C PHE A 80 18.02 -1.28 -2.32
N GLU A 81 18.95 -2.09 -2.81
CA GLU A 81 20.35 -1.70 -2.98
C GLU A 81 20.51 -0.53 -3.97
N PRO A 82 19.99 -0.60 -5.21
CA PRO A 82 20.16 0.49 -6.17
C PRO A 82 19.47 1.81 -5.74
N LEU A 83 18.38 1.74 -4.98
CA LEU A 83 17.69 2.92 -4.44
C LEU A 83 18.26 3.40 -3.10
N ASN A 84 19.32 2.78 -2.61
CA ASN A 84 19.91 3.09 -1.30
C ASN A 84 18.88 3.03 -0.14
N MET A 85 17.95 2.06 -0.21
CA MET A 85 16.99 1.78 0.86
C MET A 85 17.67 0.94 1.95
N ALA A 86 18.59 1.57 2.68
CA ALA A 86 19.57 0.88 3.53
C ALA A 86 18.97 0.15 4.73
N ARG A 87 17.74 0.47 5.12
CA ARG A 87 17.03 -0.18 6.23
C ARG A 87 15.88 -1.06 5.76
N ALA A 88 15.62 -1.10 4.46
CA ALA A 88 14.60 -1.99 3.92
C ALA A 88 15.04 -3.46 4.06
N SER A 89 14.12 -4.31 4.47
CA SER A 89 14.37 -5.73 4.68
C SER A 89 13.10 -6.55 4.52
N PHE A 90 13.26 -7.86 4.53
CA PHE A 90 12.14 -8.81 4.55
C PHE A 90 12.13 -9.62 5.85
N GLY A 91 10.94 -10.01 6.24
CA GLY A 91 10.74 -10.96 7.32
C GLY A 91 10.74 -10.33 8.73
N ARG A 92 10.11 -11.06 9.64
CA ARG A 92 9.95 -10.64 11.05
C ARG A 92 11.26 -10.60 11.82
N ALA A 93 12.19 -11.51 11.54
CA ALA A 93 13.47 -11.55 12.23
C ALA A 93 14.26 -10.27 11.98
N ALA A 94 14.43 -9.89 10.70
CA ALA A 94 15.12 -8.65 10.33
C ALA A 94 14.43 -7.39 10.90
N PHE A 95 13.09 -7.38 10.98
CA PHE A 95 12.37 -6.28 11.62
C PHE A 95 12.70 -6.16 13.11
N LEU A 96 12.74 -7.26 13.84
CA LEU A 96 13.00 -7.25 15.28
C LEU A 96 14.48 -7.03 15.63
N ASP A 97 15.39 -7.39 14.74
CA ASP A 97 16.84 -7.20 14.92
C ASP A 97 17.24 -5.72 14.81
N ASP A 98 16.43 -4.88 14.15
CA ASP A 98 16.67 -3.44 14.13
C ASP A 98 16.28 -2.82 15.48
N PRO A 99 17.25 -2.27 16.25
CA PRO A 99 16.97 -1.69 17.56
C PRO A 99 16.03 -0.47 17.52
N LYS A 100 15.82 0.11 16.33
CA LYS A 100 14.92 1.25 16.10
C LYS A 100 13.60 0.85 15.46
N HIS A 101 13.26 -0.47 15.44
CA HIS A 101 11.97 -0.86 14.89
C HIS A 101 10.79 -0.24 15.66
N ALA A 102 9.76 0.13 14.97
CA ALA A 102 8.55 0.68 15.58
C ALA A 102 7.74 -0.45 16.27
N ARG A 103 7.24 -0.18 17.47
CA ARG A 103 6.40 -1.13 18.21
C ARG A 103 4.94 -0.94 17.83
N PRO A 104 4.23 -1.98 17.38
CA PRO A 104 2.84 -1.86 16.95
C PRO A 104 1.88 -1.64 18.11
N HIS A 105 0.85 -0.83 17.92
CA HIS A 105 -0.16 -0.51 18.92
C HIS A 105 -1.59 -0.70 18.40
N ILE A 106 -2.43 -1.26 19.24
CA ILE A 106 -3.87 -1.41 19.00
C ILE A 106 -4.68 -0.58 19.99
N TRP A 107 -5.82 -0.06 19.55
CA TRP A 107 -6.77 0.65 20.40
C TRP A 107 -7.62 -0.35 21.21
N THR A 108 -7.66 -0.19 22.54
CA THR A 108 -8.41 -1.07 23.45
C THR A 108 -9.82 -0.59 23.76
N GLY A 109 -10.23 0.52 23.14
CA GLY A 109 -11.48 1.24 23.49
C GLY A 109 -11.24 2.43 24.43
N SER A 110 -10.15 2.44 25.18
CA SER A 110 -9.82 3.51 26.14
C SER A 110 -8.39 4.06 26.00
N HIS A 111 -7.44 3.23 25.55
CA HIS A 111 -6.03 3.62 25.41
C HIS A 111 -5.34 2.79 24.32
N TRP A 112 -4.21 3.29 23.83
CA TRP A 112 -3.30 2.54 22.95
C TRP A 112 -2.49 1.53 23.77
N ARG A 113 -2.44 0.29 23.31
CA ARG A 113 -1.65 -0.79 23.92
C ARG A 113 -0.72 -1.40 22.90
N GLU A 114 0.56 -1.56 23.28
CA GLU A 114 1.53 -2.29 22.48
C GLU A 114 1.05 -3.73 22.21
N THR A 115 1.26 -4.22 21.00
CA THR A 115 1.00 -5.60 20.60
C THR A 115 2.24 -6.22 19.99
N ARG A 116 2.20 -7.52 19.74
CA ARG A 116 3.35 -8.22 19.15
C ARG A 116 3.23 -8.23 17.63
N THR A 117 4.37 -8.08 16.96
CA THR A 117 4.51 -8.38 15.53
C THR A 117 4.40 -9.88 15.33
N THR A 118 3.56 -10.31 14.38
CA THR A 118 3.31 -11.71 14.04
C THR A 118 3.94 -12.08 12.71
N ASP A 119 4.12 -13.37 12.44
CA ASP A 119 4.67 -13.86 11.17
C ASP A 119 3.64 -13.94 10.03
N HIS A 120 2.37 -13.67 10.30
CA HIS A 120 1.25 -13.96 9.39
C HIS A 120 1.52 -13.46 7.97
N TYR A 121 1.69 -12.16 7.79
CA TYR A 121 1.86 -11.54 6.49
C TYR A 121 3.29 -11.66 5.93
N TYR A 122 4.29 -11.91 6.77
CA TYR A 122 5.66 -12.21 6.30
C TYR A 122 5.77 -13.53 5.52
N ARG A 123 4.74 -14.36 5.53
CA ARG A 123 4.67 -15.60 4.74
C ARG A 123 4.26 -15.38 3.30
N ILE A 124 3.84 -14.19 2.97
CA ILE A 124 3.41 -13.78 1.64
C ILE A 124 4.18 -12.50 1.22
N PRO A 125 5.53 -12.58 1.10
CA PRO A 125 6.40 -11.42 0.92
C PRO A 125 6.01 -10.47 -0.22
N PRO A 126 5.55 -10.94 -1.40
CA PRO A 126 5.13 -10.04 -2.47
C PRO A 126 3.94 -9.15 -2.10
N ALA A 127 3.06 -9.61 -1.20
CA ALA A 127 1.86 -8.85 -0.82
C ALA A 127 2.08 -7.96 0.42
N ALA A 128 2.95 -8.35 1.38
CA ALA A 128 3.05 -7.65 2.66
C ALA A 128 4.34 -7.92 3.47
N GLY A 129 5.42 -8.34 2.83
CA GLY A 129 6.64 -8.81 3.53
C GLY A 129 7.72 -7.77 3.80
N VAL A 130 7.59 -6.55 3.28
CA VAL A 130 8.63 -5.51 3.36
C VAL A 130 8.57 -4.76 4.68
N ASN A 131 9.73 -4.59 5.31
CA ASN A 131 9.99 -3.60 6.34
C ASN A 131 10.72 -2.42 5.71
N ALA A 132 10.35 -1.19 6.04
CA ALA A 132 11.01 0.01 5.53
C ALA A 132 10.91 1.17 6.52
N SER A 133 11.93 2.01 6.53
CA SER A 133 11.92 3.29 7.23
C SER A 133 11.23 4.38 6.39
N ILE A 134 11.02 5.56 6.97
CA ILE A 134 10.49 6.69 6.22
C ILE A 134 11.48 7.17 5.16
N GLU A 135 12.77 7.08 5.43
CA GLU A 135 13.85 7.37 4.50
C GLU A 135 13.82 6.42 3.29
N ASP A 136 13.70 5.11 3.53
CA ASP A 136 13.58 4.12 2.46
C ASP A 136 12.35 4.38 1.60
N MET A 137 11.20 4.63 2.24
CA MET A 137 9.96 4.92 1.52
C MET A 137 10.01 6.25 0.75
N THR A 138 10.84 7.20 1.18
CA THR A 138 11.12 8.43 0.43
C THR A 138 11.91 8.11 -0.84
N GLN A 139 12.93 7.27 -0.78
CA GLN A 139 13.66 6.83 -1.97
C GLN A 139 12.74 6.09 -2.95
N TRP A 140 11.87 5.21 -2.43
CA TRP A 140 10.87 4.53 -3.24
C TRP A 140 9.88 5.51 -3.89
N LEU A 141 9.43 6.53 -3.16
CA LEU A 141 8.55 7.60 -3.69
C LEU A 141 9.24 8.37 -4.82
N LEU A 142 10.50 8.76 -4.65
CA LEU A 142 11.27 9.46 -5.67
C LEU A 142 11.45 8.61 -6.93
N ALA A 143 11.73 7.31 -6.78
CA ALA A 143 11.79 6.38 -7.89
C ALA A 143 10.44 6.28 -8.64
N GLN A 144 9.33 6.21 -7.94
CA GLN A 144 7.99 6.20 -8.53
C GLN A 144 7.60 7.52 -9.23
N LEU A 145 8.20 8.63 -8.82
CA LEU A 145 8.07 9.93 -9.49
C LEU A 145 9.01 10.09 -10.71
N GLY A 146 9.85 9.07 -11.00
CA GLY A 146 10.73 9.03 -12.15
C GLY A 146 12.13 9.61 -11.93
N HIS A 147 12.54 9.83 -10.68
CA HIS A 147 13.86 10.38 -10.36
C HIS A 147 14.98 9.34 -10.41
N GLU A 148 14.66 8.05 -10.53
CA GLU A 148 15.62 6.94 -10.57
C GLU A 148 15.43 6.08 -11.84
N PRO A 149 15.67 6.63 -13.04
CA PRO A 149 15.33 5.97 -14.32
C PRO A 149 16.18 4.73 -14.61
N VAL A 150 17.31 4.55 -13.93
CA VAL A 150 18.15 3.33 -14.05
C VAL A 150 17.48 2.15 -13.35
N VAL A 151 16.71 2.40 -12.29
CA VAL A 151 15.99 1.36 -11.52
C VAL A 151 14.57 1.17 -12.06
N LEU A 152 13.85 2.27 -12.27
CA LEU A 152 12.50 2.28 -12.83
C LEU A 152 12.47 3.16 -14.08
N SER A 153 12.55 2.54 -15.25
CA SER A 153 12.45 3.27 -16.51
C SER A 153 11.09 3.93 -16.71
N SER A 154 11.02 4.94 -17.54
CA SER A 154 9.78 5.62 -17.91
C SER A 154 8.70 4.66 -18.42
N ASP A 155 9.10 3.66 -19.20
CA ASP A 155 8.20 2.65 -19.75
C ASP A 155 7.63 1.74 -18.66
N MET A 156 8.47 1.29 -17.71
CA MET A 156 8.03 0.52 -16.55
C MET A 156 7.04 1.32 -15.71
N LEU A 157 7.35 2.58 -15.40
CA LEU A 157 6.46 3.46 -14.63
C LEU A 157 5.13 3.69 -15.37
N SER A 158 5.19 3.93 -16.67
CA SER A 158 3.99 4.10 -17.50
C SER A 158 3.11 2.85 -17.48
N GLU A 159 3.69 1.66 -17.59
CA GLU A 159 2.95 0.40 -17.52
C GLU A 159 2.35 0.17 -16.13
N MET A 160 3.13 0.39 -15.06
CA MET A 160 2.69 0.19 -13.67
C MET A 160 1.55 1.12 -13.29
N HIS A 161 1.59 2.38 -13.74
CA HIS A 161 0.62 3.41 -13.38
C HIS A 161 -0.52 3.54 -14.40
N SER A 162 -0.60 2.67 -15.39
CA SER A 162 -1.72 2.64 -16.34
C SER A 162 -2.90 1.82 -15.81
N PRO A 163 -4.15 2.26 -16.05
CA PRO A 163 -5.34 1.50 -15.67
C PRO A 163 -5.39 0.14 -16.39
N VAL A 164 -5.39 -0.96 -15.65
CA VAL A 164 -5.59 -2.31 -16.18
C VAL A 164 -7.02 -2.76 -15.98
N ILE A 165 -7.57 -2.55 -14.80
CA ILE A 165 -8.95 -2.91 -14.48
C ILE A 165 -9.65 -1.75 -13.77
N ARG A 166 -10.85 -1.38 -14.22
CA ARG A 166 -11.66 -0.37 -13.53
C ARG A 166 -12.23 -0.93 -12.24
N THR A 167 -12.22 -0.12 -11.19
CA THR A 167 -12.88 -0.45 -9.94
C THR A 167 -14.19 0.36 -9.83
N THR A 168 -15.24 -0.27 -9.29
CA THR A 168 -16.44 0.48 -8.94
C THR A 168 -16.19 1.28 -7.66
N LEU A 169 -16.98 2.32 -7.40
CA LEU A 169 -16.90 3.06 -6.13
C LEU A 169 -17.13 2.19 -4.89
N ARG A 170 -17.78 1.03 -5.04
CA ARG A 170 -17.96 0.05 -3.96
C ARG A 170 -16.71 -0.80 -3.74
N GLN A 171 -15.97 -1.11 -4.81
CA GLN A 171 -14.72 -1.87 -4.79
C GLN A 171 -13.50 -0.97 -4.59
N ALA A 172 -13.64 0.33 -4.82
CA ALA A 172 -12.61 1.29 -4.51
C ALA A 172 -12.31 1.26 -3.02
N HIS A 173 -11.04 1.26 -2.67
CA HIS A 173 -10.56 1.34 -1.29
C HIS A 173 -11.10 2.57 -0.54
N TYR A 174 -11.58 3.55 -1.29
CA TYR A 174 -12.03 4.84 -0.79
C TYR A 174 -13.51 4.85 -0.49
N LYS A 175 -13.91 5.49 0.61
CA LYS A 175 -15.31 5.85 0.82
C LYS A 175 -15.76 6.79 -0.29
N ARG A 176 -17.04 6.71 -0.66
CA ARG A 176 -17.63 7.62 -1.66
C ARG A 176 -17.37 9.07 -1.25
N ARG A 177 -16.64 9.80 -2.09
CA ARG A 177 -16.23 11.19 -1.82
C ARG A 177 -16.53 12.05 -3.05
N ARG A 178 -16.96 13.29 -2.81
CA ARG A 178 -17.18 14.27 -3.88
C ARG A 178 -15.83 14.56 -4.55
N GLY A 179 -15.80 14.56 -5.87
CA GLY A 179 -14.60 14.80 -6.66
C GLY A 179 -13.74 13.56 -6.94
N LEU A 180 -14.04 12.42 -6.33
CA LEU A 180 -13.37 11.16 -6.66
C LEU A 180 -13.92 10.60 -7.99
N GLY A 181 -13.03 10.31 -8.94
CA GLY A 181 -13.38 9.77 -10.25
C GLY A 181 -12.35 8.78 -10.80
N ASN A 182 -12.72 8.12 -11.90
CA ASN A 182 -11.86 7.25 -12.70
C ASN A 182 -11.06 6.22 -11.89
N THR A 183 -11.69 5.60 -10.88
CA THR A 183 -11.00 4.64 -10.03
C THR A 183 -10.68 3.36 -10.78
N ALA A 184 -9.41 2.93 -10.70
CA ALA A 184 -8.89 1.73 -11.37
C ALA A 184 -7.79 1.07 -10.53
N TYR A 185 -7.29 -0.06 -11.00
CA TYR A 185 -6.09 -0.70 -10.51
C TYR A 185 -5.12 -0.94 -11.66
N GLY A 186 -3.87 -0.55 -11.46
CA GLY A 186 -2.75 -0.80 -12.37
C GLY A 186 -1.97 -2.06 -11.96
N LEU A 187 -0.66 -2.07 -12.10
CA LEU A 187 0.19 -3.17 -11.64
C LEU A 187 0.68 -2.90 -10.21
N GLY A 188 -0.05 -3.40 -9.22
CA GLY A 188 0.24 -3.18 -7.81
C GLY A 188 -0.25 -1.84 -7.24
N TRP A 189 -0.88 -0.99 -8.04
CA TRP A 189 -1.28 0.36 -7.65
C TRP A 189 -2.76 0.63 -7.85
N ARG A 190 -3.36 1.37 -6.92
CA ARG A 190 -4.68 1.97 -7.07
C ARG A 190 -4.54 3.30 -7.80
N LEU A 191 -5.44 3.57 -8.72
CA LEU A 191 -5.43 4.77 -9.55
C LEU A 191 -6.75 5.52 -9.37
N PHE A 192 -6.69 6.84 -9.33
CA PHE A 192 -7.89 7.67 -9.23
C PHE A 192 -7.63 9.11 -9.69
N ASP A 193 -8.69 9.82 -10.00
CA ASP A 193 -8.70 11.26 -10.17
C ASP A 193 -9.38 11.93 -8.98
N TYR A 194 -8.95 13.14 -8.63
CA TYR A 194 -9.54 13.89 -7.53
C TYR A 194 -9.67 15.38 -7.83
N GLY A 195 -10.91 15.88 -7.85
CA GLY A 195 -11.23 17.25 -8.24
C GLY A 195 -10.88 17.48 -9.70
N GLU A 196 -10.03 18.46 -9.98
CA GLU A 196 -9.55 18.81 -11.32
C GLU A 196 -8.25 18.09 -11.70
N ASP A 197 -7.60 17.46 -10.73
CA ASP A 197 -6.33 16.78 -10.94
C ASP A 197 -6.55 15.29 -11.22
N ALA A 198 -5.96 14.82 -12.33
CA ALA A 198 -6.02 13.43 -12.75
C ALA A 198 -4.70 12.70 -12.52
N GLY A 199 -4.78 11.37 -12.38
CA GLY A 199 -3.62 10.48 -12.39
C GLY A 199 -2.92 10.36 -11.04
N PHE A 200 -3.67 10.33 -9.94
CA PHE A 200 -3.12 9.95 -8.63
C PHE A 200 -2.91 8.44 -8.58
N VAL A 201 -1.77 8.06 -8.03
CA VAL A 201 -1.34 6.69 -7.78
C VAL A 201 -1.24 6.48 -6.27
N HIS A 202 -1.81 5.41 -5.75
CA HIS A 202 -1.90 5.19 -4.31
C HIS A 202 -1.83 3.71 -3.94
N HIS A 203 -1.20 3.42 -2.82
CA HIS A 203 -1.40 2.16 -2.11
C HIS A 203 -1.21 2.36 -0.60
N GLY A 204 -2.09 1.76 0.19
CA GLY A 204 -1.99 1.70 1.64
C GLY A 204 -1.64 0.30 2.13
N GLY A 205 -1.04 0.21 3.30
CA GLY A 205 -0.74 -1.02 4.01
C GLY A 205 -1.45 -1.07 5.37
N TYR A 206 -1.91 -2.26 5.72
CA TYR A 206 -2.50 -2.52 7.02
C TYR A 206 -2.06 -3.89 7.53
N VAL A 207 -1.41 -3.88 8.66
CA VAL A 207 -1.16 -5.07 9.48
C VAL A 207 -1.51 -4.71 10.92
N LYS A 208 -1.78 -5.71 11.76
CA LYS A 208 -2.19 -5.47 13.14
C LYS A 208 -1.24 -4.53 13.88
N GLY A 209 -1.75 -3.38 14.29
CA GLY A 209 -1.02 -2.37 15.04
C GLY A 209 -0.16 -1.43 14.21
N MET A 210 -0.19 -1.52 12.87
CA MET A 210 0.56 -0.63 11.98
C MET A 210 -0.22 -0.30 10.73
N ARG A 211 -0.04 0.91 10.20
CA ARG A 211 -0.55 1.33 8.89
C ARG A 211 0.48 2.14 8.13
N SER A 212 0.39 2.07 6.81
CA SER A 212 1.15 2.89 5.89
C SER A 212 0.24 3.45 4.81
N GLU A 213 0.56 4.63 4.30
CA GLU A 213 -0.07 5.20 3.12
C GLU A 213 1.02 5.82 2.24
N MET A 214 0.96 5.55 0.94
CA MET A 214 1.78 6.20 -0.06
C MET A 214 0.87 6.64 -1.21
N MET A 215 0.90 7.92 -1.53
CA MET A 215 0.17 8.51 -2.64
C MET A 215 1.08 9.48 -3.37
N PHE A 216 0.97 9.53 -4.70
CA PHE A 216 1.74 10.46 -5.52
C PHE A 216 1.03 10.74 -6.84
N ASN A 217 1.51 11.79 -7.50
CA ASN A 217 1.08 12.14 -8.86
C ASN A 217 2.32 12.49 -9.69
N PRO A 218 2.72 11.65 -10.66
CA PRO A 218 3.91 11.89 -11.46
C PRO A 218 3.86 13.18 -12.30
N ARG A 219 2.65 13.59 -12.74
CA ARG A 219 2.49 14.83 -13.52
C ARG A 219 2.65 16.09 -12.68
N LEU A 220 2.18 16.04 -11.43
CA LEU A 220 2.29 17.16 -10.49
C LEU A 220 3.61 17.15 -9.72
N GLN A 221 4.42 16.10 -9.88
CA GLN A 221 5.67 15.87 -9.13
C GLN A 221 5.45 16.05 -7.63
N THR A 222 4.36 15.49 -7.12
CA THR A 222 3.99 15.56 -5.71
C THR A 222 3.64 14.18 -5.16
N GLY A 223 3.84 14.00 -3.88
CA GLY A 223 3.45 12.77 -3.20
C GLY A 223 3.61 12.86 -1.70
N MET A 224 3.11 11.85 -1.03
CA MET A 224 3.25 11.67 0.42
C MET A 224 3.51 10.22 0.77
N VAL A 225 4.29 10.03 1.81
CA VAL A 225 4.39 8.77 2.55
C VAL A 225 4.02 9.03 4.00
N PHE A 226 3.21 8.17 4.57
CA PHE A 226 2.86 8.22 5.98
C PHE A 226 2.99 6.82 6.58
N LEU A 227 3.76 6.71 7.67
CA LEU A 227 3.95 5.48 8.42
C LEU A 227 3.49 5.70 9.86
N THR A 228 2.75 4.75 10.41
CA THR A 228 2.36 4.79 11.82
C THR A 228 2.38 3.40 12.44
N ASN A 229 2.79 3.35 13.70
CA ASN A 229 2.78 2.15 14.53
C ASN A 229 1.49 2.02 15.36
N SER A 230 0.36 2.44 14.78
CA SER A 230 -0.97 2.34 15.37
C SER A 230 -2.04 2.30 14.28
N GLU A 231 -3.31 2.09 14.65
CA GLU A 231 -4.45 1.97 13.74
C GLU A 231 -5.47 3.11 13.95
N PRO A 232 -5.10 4.40 13.87
CA PRO A 232 -6.04 5.47 14.08
C PRO A 232 -7.07 5.57 12.95
N SER A 233 -8.33 5.80 13.28
CA SER A 233 -9.42 5.91 12.30
C SER A 233 -9.25 7.08 11.33
N GLN A 234 -8.51 8.11 11.73
CA GLN A 234 -8.15 9.28 10.93
C GLN A 234 -7.39 8.91 9.65
N MET A 235 -6.62 7.81 9.67
CA MET A 235 -5.92 7.30 8.49
C MET A 235 -6.82 7.06 7.27
N ASN A 236 -8.10 6.77 7.50
CA ASN A 236 -9.04 6.53 6.41
C ASN A 236 -9.30 7.75 5.50
N ASN A 237 -8.95 8.95 5.96
CA ASN A 237 -9.11 10.18 5.21
C ASN A 237 -7.78 10.83 4.82
N LEU A 238 -6.67 10.36 5.36
CA LEU A 238 -5.35 11.01 5.30
C LEU A 238 -4.95 11.46 3.88
N VAL A 239 -5.10 10.58 2.90
CA VAL A 239 -4.74 10.88 1.49
C VAL A 239 -5.53 12.08 0.98
N PHE A 240 -6.82 12.14 1.26
CA PHE A 240 -7.67 13.22 0.78
C PHE A 240 -7.51 14.51 1.58
N ASP A 241 -7.26 14.39 2.89
CA ASP A 241 -6.95 15.55 3.72
C ASP A 241 -5.65 16.21 3.24
N PHE A 242 -4.64 15.40 2.86
CA PHE A 242 -3.43 15.91 2.21
C PHE A 242 -3.74 16.57 0.87
N LEU A 243 -4.57 15.95 0.00
CA LEU A 243 -4.90 16.50 -1.31
C LEU A 243 -5.68 17.82 -1.21
N ASP A 244 -6.59 17.93 -0.26
CA ASP A 244 -7.35 19.16 -0.01
C ASP A 244 -6.39 20.29 0.43
N LEU A 245 -5.47 20.00 1.38
CA LEU A 245 -4.42 20.94 1.80
C LEU A 245 -3.48 21.34 0.66
N TYR A 246 -3.06 20.38 -0.16
CA TYR A 246 -2.19 20.63 -1.29
C TYR A 246 -2.85 21.55 -2.33
N ARG A 247 -4.14 21.36 -2.59
CA ARG A 247 -4.91 22.22 -3.50
C ARG A 247 -5.05 23.64 -2.95
N GLU A 248 -5.36 23.80 -1.67
CA GLU A 248 -5.38 25.11 -1.02
C GLU A 248 -4.02 25.80 -1.09
N PHE A 249 -2.93 25.07 -0.83
CA PHE A 249 -1.57 25.60 -0.97
C PHE A 249 -1.28 26.10 -2.39
N ARG A 250 -1.63 25.32 -3.42
CA ARG A 250 -1.43 25.72 -4.82
C ARG A 250 -2.24 26.96 -5.23
N GLN A 251 -3.38 27.18 -4.61
CA GLN A 251 -4.29 28.30 -4.90
C GLN A 251 -3.97 29.55 -4.05
N SER A 252 -3.22 29.38 -2.97
CA SER A 252 -2.92 30.47 -2.05
C SER A 252 -1.58 31.12 -2.39
N SER A 253 -1.48 32.42 -2.13
CA SER A 253 -0.21 33.15 -2.12
C SER A 253 0.52 33.10 -0.76
N GLU A 254 -0.07 32.37 0.22
CA GLU A 254 0.49 32.26 1.56
C GLU A 254 1.58 31.18 1.64
N PRO A 255 2.63 31.37 2.46
CA PRO A 255 3.63 30.33 2.73
C PRO A 255 2.99 29.05 3.29
N ALA A 256 3.47 27.88 2.86
CA ALA A 256 2.96 26.57 3.27
C ALA A 256 2.83 26.41 4.80
N ILE A 257 3.76 26.95 5.58
CA ILE A 257 3.77 26.87 7.04
C ILE A 257 2.55 27.57 7.68
N VAL A 258 2.04 28.62 7.07
CA VAL A 258 0.85 29.34 7.56
C VAL A 258 -0.40 28.50 7.36
N LEU A 259 -0.52 27.84 6.21
CA LEU A 259 -1.62 26.92 5.93
C LEU A 259 -1.61 25.70 6.88
N MET A 260 -0.45 25.10 7.10
CA MET A 260 -0.33 23.95 8.02
C MET A 260 -0.76 24.31 9.45
N ASN A 261 -0.44 25.51 9.93
CA ASN A 261 -0.82 25.97 11.27
C ASN A 261 -2.35 26.15 11.44
N ARG A 262 -3.12 26.43 10.37
CA ARG A 262 -4.59 26.51 10.44
C ARG A 262 -5.24 25.16 10.76
N TYR A 263 -4.58 24.05 10.42
CA TYR A 263 -5.09 22.70 10.63
C TYR A 263 -4.60 22.06 11.93
N GLN A 264 -3.65 22.67 12.62
CA GLN A 264 -3.28 22.26 13.98
C GLN A 264 -4.38 22.71 14.95
N LYS A 265 -5.41 21.90 15.18
CA LYS A 265 -6.34 22.13 16.29
C LYS A 265 -5.57 22.10 17.59
N PRO A 266 -5.72 23.12 18.47
CA PRO A 266 -5.08 23.09 19.78
C PRO A 266 -5.51 21.82 20.51
N ALA A 267 -4.57 21.14 21.14
CA ALA A 267 -4.75 19.87 21.86
C ALA A 267 -5.79 19.96 23.01
N SER A 268 -6.25 21.14 23.36
CA SER A 268 -7.21 21.41 24.43
C SER A 268 -8.69 21.15 24.08
N GLN A 269 -9.03 20.78 22.83
CA GLN A 269 -10.43 20.54 22.45
C GLN A 269 -10.79 19.06 22.18
N GLN A 270 -9.96 18.11 22.58
CA GLN A 270 -10.18 16.69 22.29
C GLN A 270 -10.69 15.85 23.47
N VAL A 271 -11.26 16.39 24.52
CA VAL A 271 -11.95 15.56 25.52
C VAL A 271 -13.16 16.30 26.06
N THR A 272 -14.32 16.10 25.47
CA THR A 272 -15.58 16.10 26.24
C THR A 272 -16.00 14.65 26.37
N PRO A 273 -16.04 14.05 27.57
CA PRO A 273 -16.69 12.76 27.76
C PRO A 273 -18.19 12.98 27.61
N VAL A 274 -18.78 12.31 26.60
CA VAL A 274 -20.25 12.14 26.60
C VAL A 274 -20.57 11.26 27.79
N GLY A 275 -21.13 11.87 28.79
CA GLY A 275 -21.64 11.19 29.96
C GLY A 275 -22.92 10.41 29.67
N ARG A 276 -22.97 9.20 30.27
CA ARG A 276 -24.05 8.25 30.57
C ARG A 276 -24.72 7.57 29.36
#